data_84a8ffe2cb38ea861f4d68a95e28038a
#
_entry.id   84a8ffe2cb38ea861f4d68a95e28038a
#
_cell.length_a   1.000
_cell.length_b   1.000
_cell.length_c   1.000
_cell.angle_alpha   90.00
_cell.angle_beta   90.00
_cell.angle_gamma   90.00
#
_symmetry.space_group_name_H-M   'P 1'
#
loop_
_entity.id
_entity.type
_entity.pdbx_description
1 polymer ?
#
loop_
_entity_poly.entity_id
_entity_poly.type
_entity_poly.pdbx_seq_one_letter_code
_entity_poly.pdbx_strand_id
1 'polypeptide(L)'
;MKTFRKKVGFHLFSAFLVCLLIVTIWGQFVDLAEANFFPISTPQPAFVIKSDGSVDPSTAPIHRDGNSYTFTDNIVDYTVAVERDNIVLDGNGYTLRGNGDSTGLFLKNRNGVTVKNMDVSGFQYGIRLFAEDFMNMNSSSNSLLDNLLTGNEYGIYISYSSGNVLRNNQMNKNTNNFWIKGGYVSDTETGYLDDIGASNMVDGKPIIYWVNEQDKVAPSNAGYVAFVRCTNMTAQNLSLSNNAQGILVVTTASAYLTKNYITNSDNGIYLFKSKNVVVADNHIANNSEGIHGHNSSDNRISSNNITNNKSGVYFTSTSVNNIISGNIIAENTVDGLNLWGSSNTSLYENTISFNNETGINFFDSRNNKITANTIANNTGSGIKFWYDASENIVSENNITNNNIGILINDSFDNVIIRNTVKDNTEWGMRFESTQNNNVIYQNSFINNRPAGDELQVSVTGVGIMDPKPGGGNVWDNGTAGNYWSDYKTRYPNATEIGSSGTGSTSFVINENNIDRHPLMGFAIIPEFSSWIILLALLIIVTLVVVAIRKKGDCPPG
;
A
#
# COMPACT_ATOMS: atom_id res chain seq x y z
N MET A 1 -5.18 47.21 18.17
CA MET A 1 -4.99 46.71 16.80
C MET A 1 -3.55 46.33 16.42
N LYS A 2 -2.50 47.01 16.88
CA LYS A 2 -1.09 46.68 16.59
C LYS A 2 -0.56 45.42 17.30
N THR A 3 -1.08 45.08 18.48
CA THR A 3 -0.68 43.90 19.28
C THR A 3 -1.30 42.61 18.78
N PHE A 4 -2.46 42.68 18.16
CA PHE A 4 -3.15 41.47 17.61
C PHE A 4 -2.49 41.00 16.31
N ARG A 5 -2.03 41.93 15.45
CA ARG A 5 -1.29 41.61 14.21
C ARG A 5 0.10 40.96 14.47
N LYS A 6 0.77 41.30 15.59
CA LYS A 6 2.06 40.70 15.94
C LYS A 6 1.90 39.23 16.45
N LYS A 7 0.82 38.93 17.16
CA LYS A 7 0.57 37.54 17.63
C LYS A 7 0.18 36.61 16.48
N VAL A 8 -0.69 37.04 15.59
CA VAL A 8 -1.10 36.24 14.41
C VAL A 8 0.08 36.01 13.44
N GLY A 9 0.94 37.01 13.23
CA GLY A 9 2.14 36.84 12.42
C GLY A 9 3.18 35.90 13.01
N PHE A 10 3.29 35.83 14.34
CA PHE A 10 4.22 34.93 15.03
C PHE A 10 3.73 33.49 14.98
N HIS A 11 2.43 33.24 15.13
CA HIS A 11 1.86 31.90 15.02
C HIS A 11 1.86 31.36 13.58
N LEU A 12 1.61 32.21 12.58
CA LEU A 12 1.75 31.82 11.17
C LEU A 12 3.21 31.52 10.79
N PHE A 13 4.16 32.29 11.34
CA PHE A 13 5.60 32.07 11.10
C PHE A 13 6.10 30.82 11.81
N SER A 14 5.63 30.52 13.05
CA SER A 14 6.00 29.31 13.76
C SER A 14 5.35 28.06 13.14
N ALA A 15 4.11 28.13 12.69
CA ALA A 15 3.45 27.04 11.94
C ALA A 15 4.16 26.78 10.60
N PHE A 16 4.56 27.82 9.88
CA PHE A 16 5.33 27.68 8.64
C PHE A 16 6.71 27.11 8.87
N LEU A 17 7.38 27.50 9.97
CA LEU A 17 8.69 26.95 10.37
C LEU A 17 8.60 25.49 10.81
N VAL A 18 7.52 25.12 11.52
CA VAL A 18 7.24 23.72 11.92
C VAL A 18 6.89 22.87 10.70
N CYS A 19 6.07 23.37 9.78
CA CYS A 19 5.83 22.70 8.51
C CYS A 19 7.11 22.57 7.66
N LEU A 20 7.97 23.59 7.63
CA LEU A 20 9.25 23.51 6.92
C LEU A 20 10.21 22.52 7.61
N LEU A 21 10.24 22.48 8.97
CA LEU A 21 11.02 21.51 9.72
C LEU A 21 10.47 20.07 9.53
N ILE A 22 9.16 19.91 9.50
CA ILE A 22 8.53 18.62 9.24
C ILE A 22 8.83 18.19 7.80
N VAL A 23 8.70 19.06 6.81
CA VAL A 23 9.06 18.76 5.41
C VAL A 23 10.56 18.48 5.26
N THR A 24 11.44 19.18 5.97
CA THR A 24 12.89 18.90 5.94
C THR A 24 13.27 17.64 6.72
N ILE A 25 12.63 17.38 7.87
CA ILE A 25 12.80 16.12 8.61
C ILE A 25 12.20 14.96 7.81
N TRP A 26 11.07 15.15 7.14
CA TRP A 26 10.43 14.15 6.27
C TRP A 26 11.19 13.95 4.96
N GLY A 27 11.69 15.00 4.33
CA GLY A 27 12.63 14.87 3.23
C GLY A 27 13.87 14.07 3.64
N GLN A 28 14.38 14.28 4.83
CA GLN A 28 15.51 13.51 5.39
C GLN A 28 15.12 12.08 5.82
N PHE A 29 13.88 11.81 6.25
CA PHE A 29 13.43 10.43 6.53
C PHE A 29 13.12 9.65 5.24
N VAL A 30 12.58 10.29 4.20
CA VAL A 30 12.46 9.68 2.87
C VAL A 30 13.84 9.51 2.23
N ASP A 31 14.72 10.51 2.32
CA ASP A 31 16.11 10.40 1.88
C ASP A 31 16.92 9.42 2.75
N LEU A 32 16.66 9.32 4.07
CA LEU A 32 17.31 8.34 4.95
C LEU A 32 16.76 6.93 4.74
N ALA A 33 15.49 6.76 4.41
CA ALA A 33 14.96 5.45 4.02
C ALA A 33 15.51 5.03 2.64
N GLU A 34 15.62 5.95 1.68
CA GLU A 34 16.28 5.68 0.40
C GLU A 34 17.82 5.68 0.49
N ALA A 35 18.43 6.51 1.36
CA ALA A 35 19.87 6.53 1.57
C ALA A 35 20.37 5.32 2.37
N ASN A 36 19.56 4.74 3.26
CA ASN A 36 19.89 3.47 3.92
C ASN A 36 19.60 2.25 3.03
N PHE A 37 18.86 2.43 1.93
CA PHE A 37 18.71 1.38 0.89
C PHE A 37 19.92 1.31 -0.06
N PHE A 38 20.83 2.26 -0.01
CA PHE A 38 22.09 2.20 -0.70
C PHE A 38 23.22 2.14 0.32
N PRO A 39 23.61 0.96 0.82
CA PRO A 39 24.90 0.89 1.49
C PRO A 39 25.90 1.50 0.52
N ILE A 40 26.66 2.50 1.00
CA ILE A 40 27.87 2.95 0.30
C ILE A 40 28.77 1.71 0.36
N SER A 41 28.58 0.79 -0.60
CA SER A 41 29.52 -0.30 -0.79
C SER A 41 30.87 0.36 -1.01
N THR A 42 31.91 -0.15 -0.38
CA THR A 42 33.30 0.21 -0.70
C THR A 42 33.38 0.31 -2.22
N PRO A 43 33.93 1.42 -2.77
CA PRO A 43 33.91 1.61 -4.21
C PRO A 43 34.55 0.37 -4.87
N GLN A 44 33.72 -0.41 -5.54
CA GLN A 44 34.19 -1.57 -6.30
C GLN A 44 35.06 -1.05 -7.43
N PRO A 45 36.14 -1.75 -7.78
CA PRO A 45 36.94 -1.38 -8.93
C PRO A 45 36.04 -1.30 -10.16
N ALA A 46 36.19 -0.25 -10.93
CA ALA A 46 35.38 -0.01 -12.12
C ALA A 46 36.25 0.16 -13.38
N PHE A 47 35.76 -0.38 -14.49
CA PHE A 47 36.17 0.03 -15.82
C PHE A 47 35.23 1.12 -16.30
N VAL A 48 35.78 2.28 -16.62
CA VAL A 48 34.98 3.47 -16.94
C VAL A 48 35.16 3.83 -18.42
N ILE A 49 34.07 3.85 -19.17
CA ILE A 49 34.03 4.47 -20.50
C ILE A 49 33.80 5.96 -20.30
N LYS A 50 34.88 6.76 -20.36
CA LYS A 50 34.85 8.18 -20.04
C LYS A 50 34.13 9.03 -21.11
N SER A 51 33.76 10.24 -20.78
CA SER A 51 33.07 11.16 -21.67
C SER A 51 33.88 11.52 -22.93
N ASP A 52 35.23 11.52 -22.86
CA ASP A 52 36.10 11.70 -24.00
C ASP A 52 36.23 10.44 -24.88
N GLY A 53 35.66 9.34 -24.44
CA GLY A 53 35.66 8.03 -25.08
C GLY A 53 36.81 7.15 -24.73
N SER A 54 37.77 7.55 -23.89
CA SER A 54 38.81 6.65 -23.38
C SER A 54 38.21 5.63 -22.40
N VAL A 55 38.89 4.49 -22.29
CA VAL A 55 38.58 3.45 -21.29
C VAL A 55 39.60 3.52 -20.17
N ASP A 56 39.16 3.59 -18.93
CA ASP A 56 40.03 3.70 -17.76
C ASP A 56 39.79 2.53 -16.79
N PRO A 57 40.81 1.80 -16.36
CA PRO A 57 42.19 1.88 -16.85
C PRO A 57 42.34 1.39 -18.32
N SER A 58 43.36 1.83 -19.03
CA SER A 58 43.60 1.43 -20.41
C SER A 58 43.89 -0.07 -20.59
N THR A 59 44.09 -0.78 -19.50
CA THR A 59 44.25 -2.25 -19.44
C THR A 59 42.91 -3.00 -19.35
N ALA A 60 41.80 -2.30 -19.28
CA ALA A 60 40.49 -2.94 -19.26
C ALA A 60 40.27 -3.78 -20.53
N PRO A 61 39.68 -4.97 -20.43
CA PRO A 61 39.41 -5.82 -21.58
C PRO A 61 38.23 -5.32 -22.42
N ILE A 62 38.31 -4.06 -22.83
CA ILE A 62 37.32 -3.36 -23.64
C ILE A 62 38.00 -2.65 -24.79
N HIS A 63 37.80 -3.15 -26.00
CA HIS A 63 38.31 -2.54 -27.23
C HIS A 63 37.36 -1.46 -27.73
N ARG A 64 37.91 -0.29 -28.09
CA ARG A 64 37.16 0.80 -28.69
C ARG A 64 37.43 0.92 -30.20
N ASP A 65 36.35 0.99 -30.98
CA ASP A 65 36.38 1.38 -32.40
C ASP A 65 35.31 2.47 -32.62
N GLY A 66 35.72 3.73 -32.72
CA GLY A 66 34.83 4.88 -32.81
C GLY A 66 33.92 5.03 -31.60
N ASN A 67 32.64 4.81 -31.80
CA ASN A 67 31.60 4.79 -30.73
C ASN A 67 31.20 3.38 -30.31
N SER A 68 31.86 2.35 -30.82
CA SER A 68 31.65 0.96 -30.43
C SER A 68 32.70 0.52 -29.42
N TYR A 69 32.26 -0.13 -28.36
CA TYR A 69 33.08 -0.70 -27.29
C TYR A 69 32.72 -2.18 -27.17
N THR A 70 33.72 -3.04 -27.32
CA THR A 70 33.53 -4.49 -27.37
C THR A 70 34.38 -5.16 -26.31
N PHE A 71 33.81 -6.07 -25.54
CA PHE A 71 34.57 -6.89 -24.60
C PHE A 71 35.52 -7.79 -25.36
N THR A 72 36.75 -7.92 -24.85
CA THR A 72 37.79 -8.77 -25.41
C THR A 72 38.17 -9.94 -24.51
N ASP A 73 37.69 -9.95 -23.29
CA ASP A 73 37.83 -11.04 -22.31
C ASP A 73 36.71 -10.95 -21.25
N ASN A 74 36.59 -11.97 -20.41
CA ASN A 74 35.70 -11.98 -19.26
C ASN A 74 36.13 -10.95 -18.24
N ILE A 75 35.12 -10.31 -17.59
CA ILE A 75 35.33 -9.32 -16.55
C ILE A 75 34.79 -9.91 -15.25
N VAL A 76 35.62 -9.91 -14.20
CA VAL A 76 35.26 -10.47 -12.88
C VAL A 76 35.50 -9.42 -11.80
N ASP A 77 34.48 -9.21 -10.93
CA ASP A 77 34.53 -8.31 -9.77
C ASP A 77 34.81 -6.84 -10.10
N TYR A 78 34.42 -6.39 -11.29
CA TYR A 78 34.46 -4.99 -11.71
C TYR A 78 33.07 -4.52 -12.15
N THR A 79 32.75 -3.28 -11.83
CA THR A 79 31.66 -2.55 -12.46
C THR A 79 32.10 -2.02 -13.82
N VAL A 80 31.27 -2.08 -14.84
CA VAL A 80 31.45 -1.33 -16.08
C VAL A 80 30.58 -0.08 -16.04
N ALA A 81 31.19 1.10 -15.88
CA ALA A 81 30.47 2.38 -15.81
C ALA A 81 30.59 3.13 -17.14
N VAL A 82 29.46 3.67 -17.59
CA VAL A 82 29.41 4.45 -18.85
C VAL A 82 29.17 5.92 -18.52
N GLU A 83 30.10 6.79 -18.95
CA GLU A 83 30.02 8.25 -18.83
C GLU A 83 29.85 8.95 -20.18
N ARG A 84 29.65 8.19 -21.26
CA ARG A 84 29.52 8.71 -22.62
C ARG A 84 28.20 8.31 -23.25
N ASP A 85 27.52 9.27 -23.85
CA ASP A 85 26.29 9.07 -24.59
C ASP A 85 26.53 8.59 -26.04
N ASN A 86 25.48 8.06 -26.67
CA ASN A 86 25.45 7.66 -28.08
C ASN A 86 26.54 6.68 -28.44
N ILE A 87 26.70 5.63 -27.63
CA ILE A 87 27.68 4.53 -27.87
C ILE A 87 26.98 3.19 -27.97
N VAL A 88 27.70 2.22 -28.52
CA VAL A 88 27.35 0.80 -28.48
C VAL A 88 28.32 0.07 -27.57
N LEU A 89 27.84 -0.65 -26.59
CA LEU A 89 28.59 -1.55 -25.73
C LEU A 89 28.18 -2.99 -26.04
N ASP A 90 29.09 -3.79 -26.52
CA ASP A 90 28.88 -5.18 -26.95
C ASP A 90 29.66 -6.14 -26.04
N GLY A 91 28.95 -7.03 -25.35
CA GLY A 91 29.55 -8.08 -24.53
C GLY A 91 30.28 -9.16 -25.34
N ASN A 92 29.94 -9.30 -26.65
CA ASN A 92 30.62 -10.16 -27.59
C ASN A 92 30.79 -11.62 -27.13
N GLY A 93 29.85 -12.11 -26.33
CA GLY A 93 29.88 -13.47 -25.77
C GLY A 93 30.79 -13.66 -24.55
N TYR A 94 31.41 -12.59 -24.04
CA TYR A 94 32.14 -12.63 -22.78
C TYR A 94 31.22 -12.34 -21.59
N THR A 95 31.63 -12.79 -20.41
CA THR A 95 30.86 -12.65 -19.17
C THR A 95 31.29 -11.44 -18.34
N LEU A 96 30.34 -10.81 -17.67
CA LEU A 96 30.54 -9.83 -16.62
C LEU A 96 30.00 -10.44 -15.31
N ARG A 97 30.91 -10.83 -14.40
CA ARG A 97 30.56 -11.56 -13.18
C ARG A 97 30.98 -10.80 -11.93
N GLY A 98 30.08 -10.67 -10.98
CA GLY A 98 30.30 -10.08 -9.66
C GLY A 98 30.34 -11.10 -8.53
N ASN A 99 30.45 -10.59 -7.29
CA ASN A 99 30.56 -11.33 -6.05
C ASN A 99 29.35 -11.16 -5.11
N GLY A 100 28.22 -10.61 -5.62
CA GLY A 100 26.99 -10.35 -4.86
C GLY A 100 26.77 -8.88 -4.53
N ASP A 101 27.84 -8.10 -4.44
CA ASP A 101 27.77 -6.67 -4.18
C ASP A 101 27.92 -5.86 -5.48
N SER A 102 27.57 -4.60 -5.48
CA SER A 102 27.80 -3.67 -6.59
C SER A 102 26.87 -3.83 -7.82
N THR A 103 27.19 -3.07 -8.85
CA THR A 103 26.49 -3.04 -10.14
C THR A 103 27.38 -3.63 -11.23
N GLY A 104 26.85 -4.52 -12.04
CA GLY A 104 27.57 -5.06 -13.20
C GLY A 104 27.77 -3.96 -14.26
N LEU A 105 26.69 -3.52 -14.89
CA LEU A 105 26.73 -2.41 -15.84
C LEU A 105 25.92 -1.22 -15.33
N PHE A 106 26.53 -0.04 -15.29
CA PHE A 106 25.94 1.18 -14.74
C PHE A 106 25.86 2.31 -15.77
N LEU A 107 24.61 2.70 -16.09
CA LEU A 107 24.28 3.83 -16.95
C LEU A 107 23.62 4.92 -16.09
N LYS A 108 24.43 5.83 -15.52
CA LYS A 108 23.95 6.96 -14.70
C LYS A 108 23.83 8.21 -15.56
N ASN A 109 22.63 8.75 -15.70
CA ASN A 109 22.34 9.94 -16.51
C ASN A 109 22.84 9.79 -17.97
N ARG A 110 22.59 8.63 -18.59
CA ARG A 110 23.06 8.33 -19.96
C ARG A 110 21.92 8.29 -20.96
N ASN A 111 22.23 8.76 -22.18
CA ASN A 111 21.28 8.83 -23.28
C ASN A 111 21.83 8.16 -24.54
N GLY A 112 20.96 7.43 -25.23
CA GLY A 112 21.29 6.84 -26.52
C GLY A 112 22.36 5.74 -26.45
N VAL A 113 22.55 5.09 -25.30
CA VAL A 113 23.49 3.97 -25.15
C VAL A 113 22.81 2.67 -25.56
N THR A 114 23.44 1.92 -26.46
CA THR A 114 23.01 0.56 -26.77
C THR A 114 23.89 -0.43 -26.03
N VAL A 115 23.29 -1.32 -25.25
CA VAL A 115 23.95 -2.43 -24.55
C VAL A 115 23.43 -3.72 -25.14
N LYS A 116 24.34 -4.58 -25.62
CA LYS A 116 23.93 -5.82 -26.25
C LYS A 116 24.85 -6.98 -25.98
N ASN A 117 24.33 -8.22 -26.15
CA ASN A 117 25.07 -9.47 -26.05
C ASN A 117 25.88 -9.61 -24.74
N MET A 118 25.38 -9.04 -23.65
CA MET A 118 25.98 -9.13 -22.32
C MET A 118 25.51 -10.41 -21.61
N ASP A 119 26.45 -11.12 -20.98
CA ASP A 119 26.14 -12.16 -19.99
C ASP A 119 26.57 -11.67 -18.61
N VAL A 120 25.59 -11.30 -17.77
CA VAL A 120 25.81 -10.59 -16.49
C VAL A 120 25.27 -11.40 -15.32
N SER A 121 26.16 -11.68 -14.34
CA SER A 121 25.75 -12.51 -13.20
C SER A 121 26.45 -12.15 -11.89
N GLY A 122 25.78 -12.46 -10.76
CA GLY A 122 26.37 -12.36 -9.42
C GLY A 122 26.55 -10.93 -8.91
N PHE A 123 25.74 -9.98 -9.32
CA PHE A 123 25.72 -8.59 -8.84
C PHE A 123 24.49 -8.29 -8.02
N GLN A 124 24.53 -7.20 -7.25
CA GLN A 124 23.32 -6.62 -6.72
C GLN A 124 22.44 -6.11 -7.87
N TYR A 125 23.00 -5.32 -8.78
CA TYR A 125 22.32 -4.88 -10.00
C TYR A 125 23.06 -5.42 -11.24
N GLY A 126 22.42 -6.27 -12.03
CA GLY A 126 23.02 -6.76 -13.27
C GLY A 126 23.23 -5.60 -14.25
N ILE A 127 22.15 -5.01 -14.78
CA ILE A 127 22.18 -3.78 -15.59
C ILE A 127 21.30 -2.73 -14.89
N ARG A 128 21.89 -1.55 -14.60
CA ARG A 128 21.22 -0.45 -13.93
C ARG A 128 21.20 0.80 -14.79
N LEU A 129 19.98 1.24 -15.16
CA LEU A 129 19.68 2.54 -15.75
C LEU A 129 19.14 3.45 -14.65
N PHE A 130 19.80 4.56 -14.40
CA PHE A 130 19.47 5.43 -13.29
C PHE A 130 19.62 6.91 -13.63
N ALA A 131 18.57 7.72 -13.43
CA ALA A 131 18.70 9.16 -13.44
C ALA A 131 18.81 9.66 -11.99
N GLU A 132 19.85 10.42 -11.70
CA GLU A 132 20.07 11.04 -10.40
C GLU A 132 19.10 12.20 -10.16
N ASP A 133 18.84 12.97 -11.21
CA ASP A 133 17.83 14.02 -11.19
C ASP A 133 16.47 13.42 -11.60
N PHE A 134 15.72 12.94 -10.61
CA PHE A 134 14.39 12.38 -10.77
C PHE A 134 13.36 13.40 -11.31
N MET A 135 13.66 14.70 -11.26
CA MET A 135 12.79 15.74 -11.81
C MET A 135 12.95 15.88 -13.32
N ASN A 136 14.15 15.67 -13.84
CA ASN A 136 14.45 15.85 -15.26
C ASN A 136 14.63 14.53 -16.04
N MET A 137 14.64 13.37 -15.36
CA MET A 137 14.78 12.03 -15.99
C MET A 137 15.86 11.97 -17.06
N ASN A 138 17.09 12.35 -16.71
CA ASN A 138 18.21 12.53 -17.63
C ASN A 138 18.86 11.20 -18.11
N SER A 139 18.21 10.05 -17.91
CA SER A 139 18.66 8.77 -18.46
C SER A 139 17.59 8.24 -19.39
N SER A 140 17.74 8.42 -20.70
CA SER A 140 16.68 8.14 -21.64
C SER A 140 17.16 7.59 -22.99
N SER A 141 16.23 7.00 -23.74
CA SER A 141 16.47 6.53 -25.10
C SER A 141 17.63 5.52 -25.21
N ASN A 142 17.86 4.71 -24.17
CA ASN A 142 18.85 3.64 -24.18
C ASN A 142 18.23 2.35 -24.75
N SER A 143 19.06 1.49 -25.29
CA SER A 143 18.62 0.21 -25.85
C SER A 143 19.32 -0.96 -25.15
N LEU A 144 18.55 -1.92 -24.63
CA LEU A 144 19.05 -3.17 -24.06
C LEU A 144 18.61 -4.32 -24.96
N LEU A 145 19.55 -4.96 -25.62
CA LEU A 145 19.29 -5.94 -26.68
C LEU A 145 20.04 -7.25 -26.44
N ASP A 146 19.37 -8.39 -26.53
CA ASP A 146 19.98 -9.71 -26.51
C ASP A 146 20.92 -9.98 -25.29
N ASN A 147 20.54 -9.47 -24.10
CA ASN A 147 21.32 -9.65 -22.88
C ASN A 147 20.78 -10.82 -22.05
N LEU A 148 21.71 -11.55 -21.41
CA LEU A 148 21.43 -12.62 -20.44
C LEU A 148 21.81 -12.14 -19.03
N LEU A 149 20.86 -12.17 -18.09
CA LEU A 149 21.08 -11.74 -16.71
C LEU A 149 20.64 -12.85 -15.75
N THR A 150 21.59 -13.40 -14.98
CA THR A 150 21.30 -14.56 -14.13
C THR A 150 21.93 -14.45 -12.75
N GLY A 151 21.17 -14.82 -11.70
CA GLY A 151 21.71 -14.90 -10.35
C GLY A 151 22.15 -13.55 -9.76
N ASN A 152 21.53 -12.45 -10.18
CA ASN A 152 21.69 -11.13 -9.58
C ASN A 152 20.60 -10.91 -8.52
N GLU A 153 20.77 -9.92 -7.65
CA GLU A 153 19.63 -9.46 -6.83
C GLU A 153 18.58 -8.80 -7.73
N TYR A 154 19.01 -7.87 -8.59
CA TYR A 154 18.18 -7.25 -9.64
C TYR A 154 18.78 -7.57 -11.03
N GLY A 155 18.01 -8.17 -11.92
CA GLY A 155 18.44 -8.44 -13.28
C GLY A 155 18.60 -7.14 -14.08
N ILE A 156 17.51 -6.56 -14.58
CA ILE A 156 17.45 -5.21 -15.16
C ILE A 156 16.73 -4.29 -14.20
N TYR A 157 17.39 -3.19 -13.82
CA TYR A 157 16.87 -2.15 -12.94
C TYR A 157 16.81 -0.81 -13.68
N ILE A 158 15.58 -0.30 -13.91
CA ILE A 158 15.33 0.99 -14.56
C ILE A 158 14.67 1.92 -13.53
N SER A 159 15.31 3.06 -13.24
CA SER A 159 14.77 4.02 -12.30
C SER A 159 14.91 5.44 -12.82
N TYR A 160 13.78 6.16 -12.84
CA TYR A 160 13.67 7.54 -13.34
C TYR A 160 14.24 7.72 -14.78
N SER A 161 14.10 6.70 -15.60
CA SER A 161 14.60 6.63 -16.96
C SER A 161 13.44 6.31 -17.90
N SER A 162 13.42 6.88 -19.11
CA SER A 162 12.27 6.74 -20.02
C SER A 162 12.67 6.64 -21.49
N GLY A 163 11.75 6.19 -22.32
CA GLY A 163 11.97 6.07 -23.76
C GLY A 163 13.02 5.01 -24.13
N ASN A 164 13.30 4.06 -23.23
CA ASN A 164 14.23 2.99 -23.49
C ASN A 164 13.58 1.88 -24.33
N VAL A 165 14.41 1.17 -25.08
CA VAL A 165 14.00 0.04 -25.93
C VAL A 165 14.61 -1.24 -25.39
N LEU A 166 13.78 -2.23 -25.05
CA LEU A 166 14.22 -3.54 -24.57
C LEU A 166 13.73 -4.64 -25.51
N ARG A 167 14.68 -5.48 -26.01
CA ARG A 167 14.37 -6.62 -26.87
C ARG A 167 15.26 -7.83 -26.56
N ASN A 168 14.68 -9.01 -26.58
CA ASN A 168 15.35 -10.30 -26.47
C ASN A 168 16.19 -10.49 -25.19
N ASN A 169 15.96 -9.71 -24.13
CA ASN A 169 16.70 -9.91 -22.89
C ASN A 169 16.11 -11.10 -22.11
N GLN A 170 17.00 -11.90 -21.54
CA GLN A 170 16.68 -13.07 -20.74
C GLN A 170 17.08 -12.81 -19.28
N MET A 171 16.12 -12.69 -18.40
CA MET A 171 16.34 -12.47 -16.96
C MET A 171 15.87 -13.70 -16.21
N ASN A 172 16.78 -14.49 -15.66
CA ASN A 172 16.46 -15.77 -15.03
C ASN A 172 17.12 -15.91 -13.67
N LYS A 173 16.40 -16.45 -12.69
CA LYS A 173 16.93 -16.77 -11.36
C LYS A 173 17.56 -15.57 -10.66
N ASN A 174 17.14 -14.35 -10.97
CA ASN A 174 17.43 -13.18 -10.15
C ASN A 174 16.41 -13.10 -9.02
N THR A 175 16.74 -12.47 -7.90
CA THR A 175 15.76 -12.24 -6.83
C THR A 175 14.61 -11.38 -7.37
N ASN A 176 14.95 -10.34 -8.13
CA ASN A 176 14.04 -9.52 -8.91
C ASN A 176 14.52 -9.51 -10.37
N ASN A 177 13.83 -10.21 -11.26
CA ASN A 177 14.24 -10.29 -12.64
C ASN A 177 14.17 -8.93 -13.35
N PHE A 178 13.04 -8.27 -13.24
CA PHE A 178 12.80 -6.98 -13.89
C PHE A 178 12.25 -5.96 -12.89
N TRP A 179 12.89 -4.80 -12.83
CA TRP A 179 12.51 -3.68 -11.98
C TRP A 179 12.37 -2.41 -12.81
N ILE A 180 11.20 -1.77 -12.74
CA ILE A 180 10.97 -0.45 -13.29
C ILE A 180 10.32 0.45 -12.25
N LYS A 181 10.92 1.63 -12.01
CA LYS A 181 10.41 2.65 -11.09
C LYS A 181 10.39 4.00 -11.78
N GLY A 182 9.22 4.56 -11.94
CA GLY A 182 9.01 5.93 -12.42
C GLY A 182 8.59 6.86 -11.28
N GLY A 183 8.41 8.07 -11.55
CA GLY A 183 7.83 9.23 -10.95
C GLY A 183 7.31 9.30 -9.50
N TYR A 184 7.76 8.50 -8.54
CA TYR A 184 7.26 8.58 -7.16
C TYR A 184 7.46 9.98 -6.54
N VAL A 185 8.62 10.58 -6.74
CA VAL A 185 8.93 11.91 -6.17
C VAL A 185 8.41 13.05 -7.04
N SER A 186 8.47 12.91 -8.36
CA SER A 186 7.95 13.91 -9.32
C SER A 186 6.47 13.76 -9.61
N ASP A 187 5.83 12.72 -9.05
CA ASP A 187 4.43 12.37 -9.32
C ASP A 187 4.10 12.40 -10.84
N THR A 188 5.02 11.91 -11.68
CA THR A 188 4.81 11.79 -13.12
C THR A 188 4.92 10.34 -13.58
N GLU A 189 4.15 9.99 -14.60
CA GLU A 189 4.21 8.66 -15.22
C GLU A 189 5.30 8.53 -16.28
N THR A 190 6.09 9.58 -16.52
CA THR A 190 7.07 9.65 -17.62
C THR A 190 8.09 8.52 -17.54
N GLY A 191 8.58 8.18 -16.34
CA GLY A 191 9.55 7.10 -16.13
C GLY A 191 9.03 5.69 -16.38
N TYR A 192 7.77 5.54 -16.83
CA TYR A 192 7.20 4.27 -17.26
C TYR A 192 6.91 4.22 -18.77
N LEU A 193 7.35 5.25 -19.52
CA LEU A 193 7.10 5.33 -20.97
C LEU A 193 8.27 4.72 -21.73
N ASP A 194 8.41 3.39 -21.64
CA ASP A 194 9.43 2.60 -22.32
C ASP A 194 8.82 1.68 -23.39
N ASP A 195 9.60 1.31 -24.40
CA ASP A 195 9.23 0.34 -25.42
C ASP A 195 9.83 -1.04 -25.09
N ILE A 196 9.07 -1.85 -24.35
CA ILE A 196 9.51 -3.15 -23.85
C ILE A 196 8.75 -4.26 -24.58
N GLY A 197 9.43 -4.93 -25.50
CA GLY A 197 8.84 -5.97 -26.32
C GLY A 197 8.63 -7.30 -25.59
N ALA A 198 7.63 -8.06 -26.02
CA ALA A 198 7.33 -9.39 -25.49
C ALA A 198 8.43 -10.45 -25.79
N SER A 199 9.47 -10.09 -26.52
CA SER A 199 10.67 -10.93 -26.68
C SER A 199 11.56 -10.94 -25.44
N ASN A 200 11.36 -10.01 -24.49
CA ASN A 200 12.03 -10.06 -23.19
C ASN A 200 11.36 -11.10 -22.29
N MET A 201 12.16 -11.88 -21.59
CA MET A 201 11.69 -12.98 -20.76
C MET A 201 12.14 -12.83 -19.30
N VAL A 202 11.25 -13.17 -18.38
CA VAL A 202 11.52 -13.35 -16.95
C VAL A 202 11.21 -14.81 -16.59
N ASP A 203 12.22 -15.55 -16.13
CA ASP A 203 12.11 -16.99 -15.83
C ASP A 203 11.44 -17.78 -16.97
N GLY A 204 11.80 -17.48 -18.22
CA GLY A 204 11.30 -18.14 -19.42
C GLY A 204 9.89 -17.76 -19.86
N LYS A 205 9.27 -16.75 -19.22
CA LYS A 205 7.94 -16.25 -19.57
C LYS A 205 8.03 -14.80 -20.10
N PRO A 206 7.22 -14.41 -21.10
CA PRO A 206 7.30 -13.09 -21.73
C PRO A 206 6.92 -11.95 -20.78
N ILE A 207 7.57 -10.81 -20.94
CA ILE A 207 7.14 -9.53 -20.39
C ILE A 207 6.02 -8.98 -21.29
N ILE A 208 4.88 -8.68 -20.70
CA ILE A 208 3.77 -7.98 -21.33
C ILE A 208 3.76 -6.55 -20.82
N TYR A 209 4.26 -5.62 -21.62
CA TYR A 209 4.37 -4.20 -21.29
C TYR A 209 3.61 -3.39 -22.35
N TRP A 210 2.42 -2.94 -22.02
CA TRP A 210 1.56 -2.22 -22.97
C TRP A 210 1.46 -0.74 -22.60
N VAL A 211 1.70 0.11 -23.58
CA VAL A 211 1.64 1.56 -23.45
C VAL A 211 0.61 2.11 -24.42
N ASN A 212 -0.34 2.93 -23.94
CA ASN A 212 -1.42 3.55 -24.73
C ASN A 212 -2.32 2.52 -25.46
N GLU A 213 -2.54 1.36 -24.86
CA GLU A 213 -3.34 0.28 -25.44
C GLU A 213 -4.72 0.18 -24.79
N GLN A 214 -5.65 -0.47 -25.48
CA GLN A 214 -7.00 -0.66 -24.97
C GLN A 214 -7.56 -2.04 -25.32
N ASP A 215 -8.54 -2.48 -24.51
CA ASP A 215 -9.35 -3.69 -24.76
C ASP A 215 -8.53 -4.97 -24.93
N LYS A 216 -7.40 -5.09 -24.20
CA LYS A 216 -6.50 -6.25 -24.30
C LYS A 216 -6.55 -7.14 -23.06
N VAL A 217 -6.34 -8.43 -23.31
CA VAL A 217 -6.21 -9.46 -22.28
C VAL A 217 -4.77 -9.98 -22.27
N ALA A 218 -4.09 -9.93 -21.13
CA ALA A 218 -2.75 -10.46 -20.98
C ALA A 218 -2.75 -11.99 -21.24
N PRO A 219 -1.80 -12.50 -22.04
CA PRO A 219 -1.71 -13.93 -22.32
C PRO A 219 -1.39 -14.72 -21.06
N SER A 220 -1.93 -15.94 -20.94
CA SER A 220 -1.84 -16.77 -19.73
C SER A 220 -0.42 -17.22 -19.36
N ASN A 221 0.52 -17.12 -20.30
CA ASN A 221 1.94 -17.42 -20.08
C ASN A 221 2.78 -16.19 -19.72
N ALA A 222 2.18 -15.02 -19.45
CA ALA A 222 2.93 -13.83 -19.04
C ALA A 222 3.76 -14.07 -17.77
N GLY A 223 4.98 -13.56 -17.74
CA GLY A 223 5.87 -13.57 -16.58
C GLY A 223 5.92 -12.24 -15.83
N TYR A 224 5.56 -11.15 -16.52
CA TYR A 224 5.40 -9.80 -15.99
C TYR A 224 4.31 -9.08 -16.77
N VAL A 225 3.53 -8.24 -16.10
CA VAL A 225 2.45 -7.48 -16.76
C VAL A 225 2.50 -6.01 -16.34
N ALA A 226 2.53 -5.11 -17.32
CA ALA A 226 2.39 -3.68 -17.11
C ALA A 226 1.36 -3.07 -18.07
N PHE A 227 0.47 -2.25 -17.53
CA PHE A 227 -0.48 -1.43 -18.27
C PHE A 227 -0.18 0.05 -18.00
N VAL A 228 0.32 0.77 -19.00
CA VAL A 228 0.73 2.17 -18.88
C VAL A 228 -0.12 3.03 -19.80
N ARG A 229 -0.87 3.98 -19.25
CA ARG A 229 -1.83 4.82 -20.01
C ARG A 229 -2.83 4.00 -20.83
N CYS A 230 -3.28 2.89 -20.28
CA CYS A 230 -4.16 1.95 -20.95
C CYS A 230 -5.63 2.15 -20.53
N THR A 231 -6.54 1.47 -21.24
CA THR A 231 -7.96 1.48 -20.90
C THR A 231 -8.57 0.10 -21.12
N ASN A 232 -9.44 -0.35 -20.20
CA ASN A 232 -10.17 -1.61 -20.27
C ASN A 232 -9.27 -2.84 -20.48
N MET A 233 -8.31 -3.01 -19.59
CA MET A 233 -7.30 -4.06 -19.66
C MET A 233 -7.67 -5.24 -18.77
N THR A 234 -7.24 -6.45 -19.13
CA THR A 234 -7.44 -7.64 -18.29
C THR A 234 -6.14 -8.40 -18.07
N ALA A 235 -5.84 -8.72 -16.79
CA ALA A 235 -4.83 -9.68 -16.38
C ALA A 235 -5.49 -10.72 -15.47
N GLN A 236 -5.57 -11.97 -15.92
CA GLN A 236 -6.31 -13.01 -15.19
C GLN A 236 -5.65 -14.37 -15.27
N ASN A 237 -5.81 -15.17 -14.21
CA ASN A 237 -5.31 -16.54 -14.11
C ASN A 237 -3.80 -16.65 -14.35
N LEU A 238 -3.02 -15.65 -13.95
CA LEU A 238 -1.57 -15.59 -14.12
C LEU A 238 -0.86 -16.10 -12.86
N SER A 239 0.35 -16.63 -13.07
CA SER A 239 1.30 -16.94 -11.99
C SER A 239 2.56 -16.11 -12.19
N LEU A 240 2.73 -15.08 -11.34
CA LEU A 240 3.75 -14.02 -11.45
C LEU A 240 4.64 -14.02 -10.21
N SER A 241 5.94 -13.95 -10.39
CA SER A 241 6.89 -13.93 -9.26
C SER A 241 8.25 -13.35 -9.65
N ASN A 242 9.03 -13.01 -8.61
CA ASN A 242 10.43 -12.61 -8.71
C ASN A 242 10.66 -11.37 -9.60
N ASN A 243 9.81 -10.38 -9.44
CA ASN A 243 9.90 -9.08 -10.12
C ASN A 243 9.70 -7.94 -9.13
N ALA A 244 9.97 -6.71 -9.55
CA ALA A 244 9.64 -5.55 -8.72
C ALA A 244 8.13 -5.44 -8.47
N GLN A 245 7.36 -5.61 -9.52
CA GLN A 245 5.90 -5.71 -9.44
C GLN A 245 5.46 -7.03 -10.08
N GLY A 246 4.48 -7.71 -9.49
CA GLY A 246 3.79 -8.78 -10.20
C GLY A 246 2.95 -8.20 -11.34
N ILE A 247 2.09 -7.21 -11.02
CA ILE A 247 1.32 -6.44 -12.00
C ILE A 247 1.52 -4.94 -11.72
N LEU A 248 1.92 -4.19 -12.73
CA LEU A 248 2.07 -2.74 -12.72
C LEU A 248 0.94 -2.07 -13.51
N VAL A 249 0.24 -1.11 -12.89
CA VAL A 249 -0.84 -0.35 -13.55
C VAL A 249 -0.58 1.13 -13.35
N VAL A 250 -0.30 1.86 -14.43
CA VAL A 250 0.14 3.25 -14.39
C VAL A 250 -0.81 4.11 -15.23
N THR A 251 -1.41 5.13 -14.63
CA THR A 251 -2.29 6.11 -15.30
C THR A 251 -3.33 5.41 -16.21
N THR A 252 -3.83 4.26 -15.74
CA THR A 252 -4.71 3.38 -16.51
C THR A 252 -6.15 3.51 -15.98
N ALA A 253 -7.09 3.57 -16.88
CA ALA A 253 -8.51 3.66 -16.58
C ALA A 253 -9.21 2.35 -16.92
N SER A 254 -9.87 1.75 -15.94
CA SER A 254 -10.53 0.45 -16.06
C SER A 254 -9.56 -0.71 -16.36
N ALA A 255 -9.22 -1.46 -15.35
CA ALA A 255 -8.52 -2.73 -15.52
C ALA A 255 -9.15 -3.80 -14.62
N TYR A 256 -9.09 -5.05 -15.05
CA TYR A 256 -9.55 -6.23 -14.31
C TYR A 256 -8.36 -7.13 -14.01
N LEU A 257 -7.98 -7.20 -12.75
CA LEU A 257 -6.86 -7.99 -12.25
C LEU A 257 -7.45 -9.11 -11.38
N THR A 258 -7.69 -10.28 -11.97
CA THR A 258 -8.51 -11.30 -11.31
C THR A 258 -7.91 -12.69 -11.33
N LYS A 259 -8.06 -13.42 -10.22
CA LYS A 259 -7.66 -14.83 -10.09
C LYS A 259 -6.17 -15.06 -10.40
N ASN A 260 -5.32 -14.09 -10.08
CA ASN A 260 -3.88 -14.20 -10.23
C ASN A 260 -3.24 -14.76 -8.96
N TYR A 261 -2.15 -15.48 -9.12
CA TYR A 261 -1.26 -15.93 -8.06
C TYR A 261 0.03 -15.14 -8.15
N ILE A 262 0.29 -14.27 -7.16
CA ILE A 262 1.38 -13.28 -7.21
C ILE A 262 2.23 -13.41 -5.95
N THR A 263 3.53 -13.68 -6.13
CA THR A 263 4.43 -13.91 -4.99
C THR A 263 5.85 -13.38 -5.24
N ASN A 264 6.60 -13.20 -4.15
CA ASN A 264 8.03 -12.87 -4.17
C ASN A 264 8.34 -11.66 -5.06
N SER A 265 7.57 -10.61 -4.89
CA SER A 265 7.75 -9.33 -5.58
C SER A 265 7.90 -8.22 -4.54
N ASP A 266 8.43 -7.07 -4.93
CA ASP A 266 8.39 -5.92 -4.04
C ASP A 266 6.94 -5.45 -3.87
N ASN A 267 6.24 -5.24 -4.97
CA ASN A 267 4.80 -5.02 -4.95
C ASN A 267 4.08 -6.18 -5.67
N GLY A 268 3.16 -6.85 -5.00
CA GLY A 268 2.31 -7.84 -5.68
C GLY A 268 1.55 -7.17 -6.83
N ILE A 269 0.75 -6.14 -6.52
CA ILE A 269 0.07 -5.28 -7.49
C ILE A 269 0.38 -3.82 -7.15
N TYR A 270 0.88 -3.05 -8.13
CA TYR A 270 1.12 -1.63 -7.96
C TYR A 270 0.22 -0.80 -8.87
N LEU A 271 -0.61 0.04 -8.26
CA LEU A 271 -1.49 1.01 -8.92
C LEU A 271 -0.90 2.41 -8.75
N PHE A 272 -0.47 3.04 -9.83
CA PHE A 272 0.03 4.41 -9.84
C PHE A 272 -0.88 5.29 -10.67
N LYS A 273 -1.50 6.31 -10.05
CA LYS A 273 -2.44 7.24 -10.72
C LYS A 273 -3.54 6.55 -11.54
N SER A 274 -3.99 5.38 -11.08
CA SER A 274 -4.93 4.55 -11.82
C SER A 274 -6.31 4.58 -11.16
N LYS A 275 -7.36 4.44 -11.98
CA LYS A 275 -8.74 4.51 -11.51
C LYS A 275 -9.64 3.46 -12.13
N ASN A 276 -10.72 3.14 -11.41
CA ASN A 276 -11.70 2.13 -11.81
C ASN A 276 -11.05 0.75 -12.06
N VAL A 277 -9.99 0.42 -11.31
CA VAL A 277 -9.33 -0.88 -11.37
C VAL A 277 -10.05 -1.83 -10.41
N VAL A 278 -10.38 -3.01 -10.90
CA VAL A 278 -10.94 -4.11 -10.11
C VAL A 278 -9.84 -5.12 -9.83
N VAL A 279 -9.49 -5.30 -8.56
CA VAL A 279 -8.55 -6.32 -8.09
C VAL A 279 -9.37 -7.34 -7.30
N ALA A 280 -9.63 -8.51 -7.87
CA ALA A 280 -10.54 -9.46 -7.26
C ALA A 280 -10.09 -10.92 -7.37
N ASP A 281 -10.40 -11.71 -6.33
CA ASP A 281 -10.14 -13.15 -6.28
C ASP A 281 -8.65 -13.53 -6.47
N ASN A 282 -7.71 -12.63 -6.16
CA ASN A 282 -6.29 -12.91 -6.29
C ASN A 282 -5.72 -13.54 -5.01
N HIS A 283 -4.69 -14.36 -5.17
CA HIS A 283 -3.81 -14.80 -4.09
C HIS A 283 -2.50 -14.02 -4.19
N ILE A 284 -2.21 -13.19 -3.17
CA ILE A 284 -1.07 -12.26 -3.15
C ILE A 284 -0.28 -12.50 -1.87
N ALA A 285 0.92 -13.09 -1.99
CA ALA A 285 1.66 -13.51 -0.81
C ALA A 285 3.19 -13.35 -0.95
N ASN A 286 3.87 -13.24 0.19
CA ASN A 286 5.34 -13.13 0.25
C ASN A 286 5.91 -11.96 -0.56
N ASN A 287 5.22 -10.83 -0.61
CA ASN A 287 5.68 -9.60 -1.23
C ASN A 287 6.06 -8.57 -0.14
N SER A 288 6.82 -7.52 -0.48
CA SER A 288 6.97 -6.40 0.46
C SER A 288 5.62 -5.72 0.68
N GLU A 289 4.92 -5.38 -0.39
CA GLU A 289 3.57 -4.86 -0.31
C GLU A 289 2.65 -5.73 -1.16
N GLY A 290 1.58 -6.24 -0.57
CA GLY A 290 0.62 -7.07 -1.31
C GLY A 290 -0.03 -6.28 -2.43
N ILE A 291 -0.75 -5.20 -2.09
CA ILE A 291 -1.34 -4.24 -3.03
C ILE A 291 -0.93 -2.84 -2.61
N HIS A 292 -0.28 -2.10 -3.51
CA HIS A 292 0.05 -0.69 -3.31
C HIS A 292 -0.73 0.19 -4.27
N GLY A 293 -1.42 1.19 -3.75
CA GLY A 293 -2.09 2.25 -4.50
C GLY A 293 -1.48 3.61 -4.20
N HIS A 294 -0.82 4.24 -5.17
CA HIS A 294 -0.30 5.59 -5.05
C HIS A 294 -1.11 6.55 -5.92
N ASN A 295 -1.69 7.59 -5.33
CA ASN A 295 -2.54 8.56 -6.02
C ASN A 295 -3.60 7.86 -6.92
N SER A 296 -4.21 6.76 -6.40
CA SER A 296 -5.08 5.87 -7.17
C SER A 296 -6.47 5.80 -6.54
N SER A 297 -7.49 6.15 -7.31
CA SER A 297 -8.82 6.43 -6.80
C SER A 297 -9.91 5.63 -7.52
N ASP A 298 -11.08 5.51 -6.87
CA ASP A 298 -12.25 4.84 -7.43
C ASP A 298 -11.99 3.35 -7.74
N ASN A 299 -11.03 2.70 -7.04
CA ASN A 299 -10.67 1.31 -7.27
C ASN A 299 -11.45 0.38 -6.34
N ARG A 300 -11.64 -0.86 -6.78
CA ARG A 300 -12.29 -1.91 -6.01
C ARG A 300 -11.34 -3.07 -5.75
N ILE A 301 -11.04 -3.33 -4.48
CA ILE A 301 -10.22 -4.45 -4.01
C ILE A 301 -11.15 -5.43 -3.28
N SER A 302 -11.44 -6.58 -3.86
CA SER A 302 -12.45 -7.47 -3.27
C SER A 302 -12.13 -8.95 -3.36
N SER A 303 -12.49 -9.71 -2.33
CA SER A 303 -12.36 -11.18 -2.30
C SER A 303 -10.93 -11.69 -2.54
N ASN A 304 -9.90 -10.89 -2.23
CA ASN A 304 -8.52 -11.32 -2.36
C ASN A 304 -8.04 -12.01 -1.07
N ASN A 305 -7.11 -12.96 -1.23
CA ASN A 305 -6.33 -13.53 -0.14
C ASN A 305 -4.94 -12.88 -0.15
N ILE A 306 -4.66 -12.00 0.83
CA ILE A 306 -3.46 -11.17 0.91
C ILE A 306 -2.72 -11.52 2.19
N THR A 307 -1.71 -12.39 2.08
CA THR A 307 -1.09 -13.00 3.26
C THR A 307 0.43 -13.06 3.19
N ASN A 308 1.07 -13.06 4.35
CA ASN A 308 2.54 -13.21 4.45
C ASN A 308 3.32 -12.14 3.67
N ASN A 309 2.75 -10.96 3.46
CA ASN A 309 3.48 -9.82 2.91
C ASN A 309 4.12 -9.01 4.06
N LYS A 310 5.00 -8.08 3.77
CA LYS A 310 5.44 -7.11 4.79
C LYS A 310 4.25 -6.21 5.17
N SER A 311 3.55 -5.61 4.21
CA SER A 311 2.27 -4.94 4.40
C SER A 311 1.23 -5.52 3.46
N GLY A 312 0.00 -5.76 3.93
CA GLY A 312 -1.04 -6.39 3.10
C GLY A 312 -1.54 -5.45 2.00
N VAL A 313 -2.19 -4.36 2.38
CA VAL A 313 -2.72 -3.33 1.47
C VAL A 313 -2.22 -1.96 1.90
N TYR A 314 -1.70 -1.17 0.97
CA TYR A 314 -1.16 0.14 1.25
C TYR A 314 -1.65 1.17 0.23
N PHE A 315 -2.40 2.18 0.68
CA PHE A 315 -2.82 3.31 -0.16
C PHE A 315 -2.19 4.60 0.34
N THR A 316 -1.60 5.38 -0.58
CA THR A 316 -0.88 6.61 -0.27
C THR A 316 -1.30 7.77 -1.16
N SER A 317 -0.93 8.99 -0.75
CA SER A 317 -0.93 10.19 -1.59
C SER A 317 -2.27 10.47 -2.26
N THR A 318 -3.26 10.93 -1.48
CA THR A 318 -4.57 11.34 -1.99
C THR A 318 -5.35 10.27 -2.79
N SER A 319 -5.09 8.99 -2.47
CA SER A 319 -5.90 7.88 -3.01
C SER A 319 -7.29 7.90 -2.37
N VAL A 320 -8.32 8.25 -3.15
CA VAL A 320 -9.65 8.49 -2.60
C VAL A 320 -10.72 7.59 -3.22
N ASN A 321 -11.86 7.46 -2.53
CA ASN A 321 -13.06 6.75 -3.00
C ASN A 321 -12.82 5.26 -3.29
N ASN A 322 -11.84 4.63 -2.68
CA ASN A 322 -11.58 3.22 -2.90
C ASN A 322 -12.55 2.35 -2.10
N ILE A 323 -12.82 1.16 -2.60
CA ILE A 323 -13.64 0.14 -1.94
C ILE A 323 -12.77 -1.08 -1.67
N ILE A 324 -12.67 -1.49 -0.40
CA ILE A 324 -11.92 -2.65 0.04
C ILE A 324 -12.88 -3.58 0.80
N SER A 325 -13.25 -4.71 0.20
CA SER A 325 -14.35 -5.53 0.73
C SER A 325 -14.16 -7.03 0.58
N GLY A 326 -14.56 -7.79 1.61
CA GLY A 326 -14.57 -9.25 1.57
C GLY A 326 -13.18 -9.87 1.40
N ASN A 327 -12.08 -9.15 1.72
CA ASN A 327 -10.73 -9.66 1.60
C ASN A 327 -10.31 -10.38 2.89
N ILE A 328 -9.44 -11.37 2.75
CA ILE A 328 -8.63 -11.91 3.84
C ILE A 328 -7.28 -11.22 3.79
N ILE A 329 -6.92 -10.48 4.85
CA ILE A 329 -5.67 -9.74 4.98
C ILE A 329 -4.99 -10.21 6.26
N ALA A 330 -4.08 -11.17 6.16
CA ALA A 330 -3.60 -11.86 7.34
C ALA A 330 -2.11 -12.22 7.30
N GLU A 331 -1.54 -12.44 8.48
CA GLU A 331 -0.17 -12.93 8.63
C GLU A 331 0.89 -12.02 7.97
N ASN A 332 0.58 -10.73 7.79
CA ASN A 332 1.55 -9.77 7.27
C ASN A 332 2.50 -9.34 8.39
N THR A 333 3.77 -9.12 8.06
CA THR A 333 4.83 -8.91 9.07
C THR A 333 4.86 -7.49 9.65
N VAL A 334 4.05 -6.58 9.13
CA VAL A 334 3.79 -5.24 9.65
C VAL A 334 2.27 -5.05 9.72
N ASP A 335 1.70 -4.08 9.02
CA ASP A 335 0.28 -3.78 9.06
C ASP A 335 -0.54 -4.64 8.07
N GLY A 336 -1.77 -4.96 8.44
CA GLY A 336 -2.71 -5.58 7.51
C GLY A 336 -3.11 -4.61 6.41
N LEU A 337 -3.64 -3.45 6.78
CA LEU A 337 -4.08 -2.41 5.86
C LEU A 337 -3.61 -1.04 6.33
N ASN A 338 -3.07 -0.24 5.43
CA ASN A 338 -2.55 1.08 5.72
C ASN A 338 -3.11 2.12 4.75
N LEU A 339 -3.74 3.16 5.28
CA LEU A 339 -4.21 4.32 4.54
C LEU A 339 -3.43 5.56 5.00
N TRP A 340 -2.67 6.14 4.08
CA TRP A 340 -1.84 7.31 4.33
C TRP A 340 -2.22 8.45 3.40
N GLY A 341 -2.78 9.53 3.95
CA GLY A 341 -3.33 10.63 3.16
C GLY A 341 -4.46 10.18 2.22
N SER A 342 -5.19 9.12 2.59
CA SER A 342 -6.19 8.47 1.73
C SER A 342 -7.57 8.56 2.37
N SER A 343 -8.53 9.15 1.65
CA SER A 343 -9.82 9.53 2.23
C SER A 343 -11.01 8.97 1.44
N ASN A 344 -12.20 9.05 2.04
CA ASN A 344 -13.46 8.57 1.44
C ASN A 344 -13.42 7.08 1.04
N THR A 345 -12.59 6.27 1.69
CA THR A 345 -12.48 4.84 1.42
C THR A 345 -13.50 4.06 2.25
N SER A 346 -14.13 3.08 1.62
CA SER A 346 -15.07 2.16 2.27
C SER A 346 -14.43 0.79 2.49
N LEU A 347 -14.31 0.38 3.76
CA LEU A 347 -13.78 -0.92 4.17
C LEU A 347 -14.92 -1.73 4.79
N TYR A 348 -15.32 -2.83 4.17
CA TYR A 348 -16.39 -3.64 4.75
C TYR A 348 -16.25 -5.14 4.49
N GLU A 349 -16.74 -5.92 5.45
CA GLU A 349 -16.75 -7.39 5.39
C GLU A 349 -15.36 -8.02 5.17
N ASN A 350 -14.26 -7.33 5.55
CA ASN A 350 -12.93 -7.88 5.50
C ASN A 350 -12.61 -8.67 6.78
N THR A 351 -11.80 -9.73 6.63
CA THR A 351 -11.15 -10.42 7.74
C THR A 351 -9.70 -9.97 7.80
N ILE A 352 -9.33 -9.25 8.87
CA ILE A 352 -8.00 -8.67 9.04
C ILE A 352 -7.40 -9.22 10.33
N SER A 353 -6.45 -10.16 10.21
CA SER A 353 -6.04 -10.92 11.38
C SER A 353 -4.59 -11.41 11.34
N PHE A 354 -4.04 -11.65 12.54
CA PHE A 354 -2.68 -12.18 12.73
C PHE A 354 -1.57 -11.34 12.06
N ASN A 355 -1.82 -10.04 11.84
CA ASN A 355 -0.76 -9.15 11.38
C ASN A 355 0.14 -8.78 12.56
N ASN A 356 1.44 -8.65 12.30
CA ASN A 356 2.44 -8.52 13.38
C ASN A 356 2.55 -7.08 13.94
N GLU A 357 1.77 -6.15 13.42
CA GLU A 357 1.56 -4.82 14.00
C GLU A 357 0.05 -4.49 14.01
N THR A 358 -0.38 -3.49 13.26
CA THR A 358 -1.75 -2.99 13.29
C THR A 358 -2.62 -3.70 12.26
N GLY A 359 -3.88 -4.00 12.64
CA GLY A 359 -4.86 -4.51 11.67
C GLY A 359 -5.16 -3.48 10.58
N ILE A 360 -5.68 -2.29 10.97
CA ILE A 360 -5.96 -1.17 10.07
C ILE A 360 -5.33 0.11 10.63
N ASN A 361 -4.43 0.73 9.88
CA ASN A 361 -3.73 1.95 10.25
C ASN A 361 -4.15 3.13 9.35
N PHE A 362 -4.61 4.22 9.96
CA PHE A 362 -4.96 5.47 9.30
C PHE A 362 -3.99 6.56 9.72
N PHE A 363 -3.34 7.20 8.76
CA PHE A 363 -2.49 8.36 8.94
C PHE A 363 -2.97 9.50 8.04
N ASP A 364 -3.29 10.66 8.59
CA ASP A 364 -3.80 11.82 7.84
C ASP A 364 -4.91 11.44 6.83
N SER A 365 -5.85 10.58 7.27
CA SER A 365 -6.85 9.94 6.39
C SER A 365 -8.24 10.15 6.94
N ARG A 366 -9.09 10.85 6.18
CA ARG A 366 -10.39 11.35 6.66
C ARG A 366 -11.57 10.77 5.91
N ASN A 367 -12.75 10.88 6.53
CA ASN A 367 -14.03 10.51 5.91
C ASN A 367 -14.08 9.05 5.43
N ASN A 368 -13.32 8.14 6.06
CA ASN A 368 -13.37 6.72 5.73
C ASN A 368 -14.48 6.02 6.50
N LYS A 369 -15.02 4.97 5.91
CA LYS A 369 -16.07 4.16 6.52
C LYS A 369 -15.60 2.72 6.72
N ILE A 370 -15.53 2.29 7.97
CA ILE A 370 -15.07 0.97 8.39
C ILE A 370 -16.26 0.23 8.99
N THR A 371 -16.84 -0.73 8.27
CA THR A 371 -18.11 -1.34 8.65
C THR A 371 -18.10 -2.86 8.52
N ALA A 372 -18.62 -3.57 9.50
CA ALA A 372 -18.82 -5.02 9.47
C ALA A 372 -17.54 -5.83 9.18
N ASN A 373 -16.35 -5.34 9.58
CA ASN A 373 -15.11 -6.10 9.46
C ASN A 373 -14.87 -6.96 10.71
N THR A 374 -14.17 -8.08 10.52
CA THR A 374 -13.59 -8.87 11.60
C THR A 374 -12.11 -8.52 11.70
N ILE A 375 -11.69 -7.92 12.82
CA ILE A 375 -10.33 -7.44 13.05
C ILE A 375 -9.79 -8.10 14.31
N ALA A 376 -8.95 -9.13 14.15
CA ALA A 376 -8.65 -10.00 15.27
C ALA A 376 -7.20 -10.49 15.33
N ASN A 377 -6.70 -10.73 16.53
CA ASN A 377 -5.40 -11.36 16.77
C ASN A 377 -4.21 -10.60 16.14
N ASN A 378 -4.32 -9.30 15.94
CA ASN A 378 -3.19 -8.49 15.52
C ASN A 378 -2.33 -8.14 16.76
N THR A 379 -1.00 -8.17 16.64
CA THR A 379 -0.13 -7.97 17.81
C THR A 379 -0.09 -6.53 18.30
N GLY A 380 -0.44 -5.58 17.45
CA GLY A 380 -0.64 -4.18 17.79
C GLY A 380 -2.11 -3.83 17.96
N SER A 381 -2.52 -2.68 17.47
CA SER A 381 -3.90 -2.22 17.53
C SER A 381 -4.77 -2.91 16.47
N GLY A 382 -6.04 -3.20 16.80
CA GLY A 382 -7.01 -3.61 15.78
C GLY A 382 -7.21 -2.50 14.75
N ILE A 383 -7.57 -1.29 15.22
CA ILE A 383 -7.67 -0.07 14.40
C ILE A 383 -6.84 1.02 15.06
N LYS A 384 -6.05 1.75 14.27
CA LYS A 384 -5.26 2.89 14.72
C LYS A 384 -5.57 4.13 13.89
N PHE A 385 -5.95 5.21 14.54
CA PHE A 385 -6.07 6.54 13.96
C PHE A 385 -4.92 7.39 14.47
N TRP A 386 -4.17 7.99 13.56
CA TRP A 386 -2.99 8.75 13.90
C TRP A 386 -2.83 9.97 13.00
N TYR A 387 -2.40 11.10 13.60
CA TYR A 387 -2.07 12.33 12.91
C TYR A 387 -3.19 12.80 11.96
N ASP A 388 -4.25 13.39 12.56
CA ASP A 388 -5.42 13.94 11.85
C ASP A 388 -6.22 12.93 11.00
N ALA A 389 -6.22 11.66 11.42
CA ALA A 389 -7.14 10.66 10.87
C ALA A 389 -8.55 10.90 11.45
N SER A 390 -9.24 11.90 10.92
CA SER A 390 -10.46 12.51 11.49
C SER A 390 -11.70 12.25 10.64
N GLU A 391 -12.89 12.49 11.22
CA GLU A 391 -14.17 12.37 10.52
C GLU A 391 -14.47 10.97 9.96
N ASN A 392 -13.85 9.92 10.53
CA ASN A 392 -14.07 8.55 10.11
C ASN A 392 -15.25 7.92 10.87
N ILE A 393 -15.89 6.93 10.24
CA ILE A 393 -16.99 6.17 10.83
C ILE A 393 -16.54 4.72 11.01
N VAL A 394 -16.54 4.25 12.26
CA VAL A 394 -16.27 2.86 12.63
C VAL A 394 -17.54 2.23 13.16
N SER A 395 -18.14 1.32 12.43
CA SER A 395 -19.43 0.77 12.82
C SER A 395 -19.55 -0.73 12.58
N GLU A 396 -20.21 -1.41 13.51
CA GLU A 396 -20.61 -2.81 13.35
C GLU A 396 -19.42 -3.78 13.16
N ASN A 397 -18.20 -3.39 13.57
CA ASN A 397 -17.02 -4.25 13.47
C ASN A 397 -16.90 -5.16 14.69
N ASN A 398 -16.32 -6.34 14.48
CA ASN A 398 -15.89 -7.26 15.53
C ASN A 398 -14.37 -7.11 15.72
N ILE A 399 -13.94 -6.49 16.83
CA ILE A 399 -12.55 -6.13 17.12
C ILE A 399 -12.09 -6.91 18.34
N THR A 400 -11.36 -8.01 18.12
CA THR A 400 -11.13 -8.98 19.19
C THR A 400 -9.69 -9.47 19.28
N ASN A 401 -9.24 -9.74 20.50
CA ASN A 401 -7.92 -10.34 20.76
C ASN A 401 -6.74 -9.58 20.14
N ASN A 402 -6.83 -8.27 19.95
CA ASN A 402 -5.70 -7.43 19.59
C ASN A 402 -5.00 -6.94 20.87
N ASN A 403 -3.82 -6.31 20.78
CA ASN A 403 -3.24 -5.65 21.95
C ASN A 403 -4.14 -4.49 22.40
N ILE A 404 -4.46 -3.56 21.51
CA ILE A 404 -5.44 -2.49 21.71
C ILE A 404 -6.54 -2.67 20.67
N GLY A 405 -7.81 -2.63 21.08
CA GLY A 405 -8.91 -2.71 20.13
C GLY A 405 -8.90 -1.53 19.16
N ILE A 406 -9.05 -0.30 19.67
CA ILE A 406 -9.01 0.94 18.88
C ILE A 406 -8.08 1.95 19.57
N LEU A 407 -7.05 2.40 18.84
CA LEU A 407 -6.12 3.44 19.28
C LEU A 407 -6.42 4.75 18.53
N ILE A 408 -6.57 5.85 19.27
CA ILE A 408 -6.80 7.19 18.70
C ILE A 408 -5.72 8.13 19.24
N ASN A 409 -4.94 8.69 18.32
CA ASN A 409 -3.90 9.67 18.62
C ASN A 409 -4.02 10.86 17.68
N ASP A 410 -4.13 12.08 18.23
CA ASP A 410 -4.27 13.35 17.49
C ASP A 410 -5.29 13.28 16.31
N SER A 411 -6.43 12.64 16.58
CA SER A 411 -7.48 12.39 15.57
C SER A 411 -8.86 12.72 16.16
N PHE A 412 -9.69 13.44 15.40
CA PHE A 412 -10.84 14.16 15.89
C PHE A 412 -12.12 13.81 15.13
N ASP A 413 -13.27 14.10 15.74
CA ASP A 413 -14.59 14.04 15.10
C ASP A 413 -14.92 12.65 14.48
N ASN A 414 -14.30 11.56 15.00
CA ASN A 414 -14.62 10.21 14.56
C ASN A 414 -15.89 9.70 15.24
N VAL A 415 -16.68 8.92 14.53
CA VAL A 415 -17.89 8.28 15.03
C VAL A 415 -17.67 6.77 15.17
N ILE A 416 -17.71 6.26 16.40
CA ILE A 416 -17.47 4.86 16.73
C ILE A 416 -18.75 4.28 17.36
N ILE A 417 -19.44 3.45 16.59
CA ILE A 417 -20.81 3.06 16.91
C ILE A 417 -21.07 1.58 16.63
N ARG A 418 -21.78 0.91 17.53
CA ARG A 418 -22.24 -0.49 17.38
C ARG A 418 -21.12 -1.50 17.13
N ASN A 419 -19.89 -1.24 17.59
CA ASN A 419 -18.82 -2.22 17.49
C ASN A 419 -18.82 -3.17 18.69
N THR A 420 -18.40 -4.41 18.45
CA THR A 420 -18.02 -5.33 19.52
C THR A 420 -16.51 -5.25 19.69
N VAL A 421 -16.07 -4.72 20.82
CA VAL A 421 -14.65 -4.59 21.20
C VAL A 421 -14.39 -5.51 22.38
N LYS A 422 -13.72 -6.65 22.12
CA LYS A 422 -13.73 -7.74 23.09
C LYS A 422 -12.36 -8.39 23.24
N ASP A 423 -12.03 -8.79 24.47
CA ASP A 423 -10.85 -9.61 24.82
C ASP A 423 -9.52 -9.04 24.29
N ASN A 424 -9.43 -7.71 24.10
CA ASN A 424 -8.17 -7.07 23.74
C ASN A 424 -7.27 -6.98 24.97
N THR A 425 -5.97 -7.29 24.81
CA THR A 425 -5.10 -7.63 25.95
C THR A 425 -4.67 -6.42 26.78
N GLU A 426 -4.54 -5.24 26.17
CA GLU A 426 -4.16 -4.03 26.91
C GLU A 426 -5.39 -3.11 27.12
N TRP A 427 -6.06 -2.71 26.05
CA TRP A 427 -7.21 -1.80 26.10
C TRP A 427 -8.25 -2.14 25.02
N GLY A 428 -9.52 -2.01 25.35
CA GLY A 428 -10.58 -1.99 24.34
C GLY A 428 -10.47 -0.75 23.45
N MET A 429 -10.26 0.42 24.08
CA MET A 429 -10.00 1.67 23.38
C MET A 429 -8.99 2.50 24.17
N ARG A 430 -8.06 3.17 23.45
CA ARG A 430 -7.07 4.06 24.04
C ARG A 430 -7.00 5.38 23.28
N PHE A 431 -7.02 6.48 24.03
CA PHE A 431 -6.78 7.82 23.53
C PHE A 431 -5.44 8.31 24.04
N GLU A 432 -4.56 8.73 23.16
CA GLU A 432 -3.24 9.29 23.51
C GLU A 432 -3.20 10.82 23.45
N SER A 433 -4.30 11.47 23.10
CA SER A 433 -4.48 12.91 23.10
C SER A 433 -5.75 13.31 23.86
N THR A 434 -5.77 14.53 24.41
CA THR A 434 -6.77 14.94 25.43
C THR A 434 -8.07 15.52 24.87
N GLN A 435 -8.19 15.76 23.56
CA GLN A 435 -9.36 16.49 23.03
C GLN A 435 -9.72 16.05 21.64
N ASN A 436 -10.80 15.33 21.57
CA ASN A 436 -11.00 14.58 20.35
C ASN A 436 -12.39 14.71 19.74
N ASN A 437 -13.40 15.30 20.40
CA ASN A 437 -14.77 15.37 19.89
C ASN A 437 -15.28 14.08 19.24
N ASN A 438 -14.65 12.92 19.56
CA ASN A 438 -15.09 11.65 19.01
C ASN A 438 -16.40 11.26 19.70
N VAL A 439 -17.29 10.65 18.94
CA VAL A 439 -18.61 10.22 19.40
C VAL A 439 -18.63 8.69 19.49
N ILE A 440 -18.80 8.15 20.72
CA ILE A 440 -18.66 6.72 21.02
C ILE A 440 -19.91 6.22 21.74
N TYR A 441 -20.80 5.51 21.06
CA TYR A 441 -22.02 5.00 21.69
C TYR A 441 -22.52 3.71 21.04
N GLN A 442 -23.34 2.97 21.76
CA GLN A 442 -23.86 1.66 21.37
C GLN A 442 -22.76 0.63 21.03
N ASN A 443 -21.53 0.81 21.52
CA ASN A 443 -20.51 -0.23 21.41
C ASN A 443 -20.63 -1.19 22.61
N SER A 444 -20.13 -2.41 22.42
CA SER A 444 -19.99 -3.40 23.48
C SER A 444 -18.52 -3.58 23.83
N PHE A 445 -18.09 -3.06 25.00
CA PHE A 445 -16.77 -3.28 25.56
C PHE A 445 -16.82 -4.49 26.49
N ILE A 446 -16.13 -5.58 26.12
CA ILE A 446 -16.25 -6.87 26.79
C ILE A 446 -14.88 -7.42 27.16
N ASN A 447 -14.61 -7.61 28.44
CA ASN A 447 -13.42 -8.27 28.97
C ASN A 447 -12.10 -7.75 28.39
N ASN A 448 -12.03 -6.49 27.98
CA ASN A 448 -10.77 -5.91 27.59
C ASN A 448 -9.93 -5.69 28.85
N ARG A 449 -8.60 -5.85 28.76
CA ARG A 449 -7.66 -5.71 29.87
C ARG A 449 -7.97 -6.65 31.06
N PRO A 450 -7.79 -7.96 30.92
CA PRO A 450 -8.26 -8.95 31.90
C PRO A 450 -7.52 -8.97 33.24
N ALA A 451 -6.39 -8.29 33.41
CA ALA A 451 -5.53 -8.41 34.58
C ALA A 451 -5.91 -7.50 35.75
N GLY A 452 -7.18 -7.40 36.09
CA GLY A 452 -7.62 -6.85 37.38
C GLY A 452 -7.58 -5.32 37.52
N ASP A 453 -7.38 -4.60 36.45
CA ASP A 453 -7.38 -3.16 36.49
C ASP A 453 -8.71 -2.55 36.02
N GLU A 454 -8.88 -1.32 36.35
CA GLU A 454 -10.15 -0.75 36.65
C GLU A 454 -10.98 -0.31 35.44
N LEU A 455 -10.43 -0.15 34.25
CA LEU A 455 -11.14 0.36 33.07
C LEU A 455 -10.79 -0.40 31.79
N GLN A 456 -11.80 -0.65 30.97
CA GLN A 456 -11.63 -1.25 29.65
C GLN A 456 -11.15 -0.26 28.59
N VAL A 457 -11.16 1.03 28.91
CA VAL A 457 -10.72 2.13 28.05
C VAL A 457 -9.78 3.06 28.81
N SER A 458 -8.84 3.69 28.08
CA SER A 458 -7.90 4.66 28.62
C SER A 458 -8.01 5.99 27.87
N VAL A 459 -8.05 7.08 28.62
CA VAL A 459 -7.98 8.45 28.07
C VAL A 459 -6.82 9.14 28.80
N THR A 460 -5.63 9.04 28.23
CA THR A 460 -4.38 9.56 28.80
C THR A 460 -3.59 10.25 27.69
N GLY A 461 -2.95 11.36 28.02
CA GLY A 461 -2.01 11.98 27.13
C GLY A 461 -2.24 13.48 26.91
N VAL A 462 -1.15 14.14 26.54
CA VAL A 462 -1.13 15.52 26.05
C VAL A 462 -0.88 15.41 24.56
N GLY A 463 -1.88 15.69 23.75
CA GLY A 463 -1.75 15.64 22.27
C GLY A 463 -0.67 16.59 21.77
N ILE A 464 -0.11 16.27 20.63
CA ILE A 464 0.90 17.10 19.95
C ILE A 464 0.21 18.31 19.28
N MET A 465 -1.06 18.17 18.91
CA MET A 465 -1.84 19.23 18.29
C MET A 465 -2.60 20.07 19.32
N ASP A 466 -2.80 21.36 19.02
CA ASP A 466 -3.62 22.26 19.84
C ASP A 466 -5.04 21.71 19.98
N PRO A 467 -5.55 21.64 21.22
CA PRO A 467 -6.89 21.15 21.48
C PRO A 467 -7.94 21.99 20.76
N LYS A 468 -8.86 21.33 20.05
CA LYS A 468 -10.07 22.02 19.58
C LYS A 468 -10.84 22.55 20.81
N PRO A 469 -11.27 23.82 20.84
CA PRO A 469 -12.10 24.32 21.92
C PRO A 469 -13.44 23.59 21.94
N GLY A 470 -13.80 22.93 23.03
CA GLY A 470 -15.16 22.42 23.15
C GLY A 470 -15.38 21.16 23.99
N GLY A 471 -14.36 20.48 24.50
CA GLY A 471 -14.59 19.41 25.47
C GLY A 471 -14.15 18.02 25.03
N GLY A 472 -14.26 17.04 25.92
CA GLY A 472 -13.86 15.65 25.76
C GLY A 472 -14.69 14.89 24.71
N ASN A 473 -14.45 13.58 24.65
CA ASN A 473 -15.24 12.69 23.79
C ASN A 473 -16.68 12.53 24.32
N VAL A 474 -17.61 12.26 23.44
CA VAL A 474 -19.02 12.03 23.74
C VAL A 474 -19.28 10.53 23.81
N TRP A 475 -19.72 10.03 24.97
CA TRP A 475 -19.87 8.59 25.22
C TRP A 475 -21.30 8.08 25.18
N ASP A 476 -22.27 8.95 24.94
CA ASP A 476 -23.66 8.62 24.74
C ASP A 476 -24.33 9.59 23.75
N ASN A 477 -25.47 9.22 23.20
CA ASN A 477 -26.25 10.07 22.29
C ASN A 477 -27.41 10.80 22.99
N GLY A 478 -27.39 10.88 24.33
CA GLY A 478 -28.45 11.44 25.15
C GLY A 478 -29.58 10.46 25.53
N THR A 479 -29.58 9.25 24.96
CA THR A 479 -30.54 8.19 25.27
C THR A 479 -29.89 6.82 25.46
N ALA A 480 -28.79 6.54 24.79
CA ALA A 480 -28.05 5.29 24.85
C ALA A 480 -26.54 5.55 24.77
N GLY A 481 -25.79 4.97 25.64
CA GLY A 481 -24.34 4.96 25.68
C GLY A 481 -23.79 3.60 25.24
N ASN A 482 -22.79 3.07 25.94
CA ASN A 482 -22.13 1.82 25.62
C ASN A 482 -22.47 0.71 26.62
N TYR A 483 -22.34 -0.53 26.19
CA TYR A 483 -22.35 -1.66 27.09
C TYR A 483 -20.92 -1.91 27.63
N TRP A 484 -20.83 -2.06 28.96
CA TRP A 484 -19.58 -2.31 29.69
C TRP A 484 -19.74 -3.64 30.46
N SER A 485 -18.98 -4.65 30.14
CA SER A 485 -19.11 -5.97 30.81
C SER A 485 -18.86 -5.94 32.30
N ASP A 486 -18.12 -4.95 32.82
CA ASP A 486 -17.83 -4.70 34.22
C ASP A 486 -18.79 -3.71 34.90
N TYR A 487 -19.80 -3.21 34.19
CA TYR A 487 -20.72 -2.19 34.72
C TYR A 487 -21.39 -2.61 36.03
N LYS A 488 -21.95 -3.81 36.08
CA LYS A 488 -22.63 -4.32 37.30
C LYS A 488 -21.65 -4.64 38.43
N THR A 489 -20.44 -5.03 38.13
CA THR A 489 -19.42 -5.24 39.16
C THR A 489 -18.99 -3.91 39.78
N ARG A 490 -18.84 -2.90 38.96
CA ARG A 490 -18.44 -1.56 39.35
C ARG A 490 -19.55 -0.77 40.06
N TYR A 491 -20.78 -0.94 39.59
CA TYR A 491 -22.00 -0.29 40.14
C TYR A 491 -23.06 -1.33 40.52
N PRO A 492 -22.88 -2.09 41.62
CA PRO A 492 -23.74 -3.22 41.98
C PRO A 492 -25.18 -2.80 42.28
N ASN A 493 -25.38 -1.55 42.71
CA ASN A 493 -26.68 -0.98 43.01
C ASN A 493 -27.37 -0.32 41.81
N ALA A 494 -26.75 -0.25 40.65
CA ALA A 494 -27.34 0.29 39.45
C ALA A 494 -28.51 -0.58 38.98
N THR A 495 -29.65 0.06 38.67
CA THR A 495 -30.86 -0.59 38.16
C THR A 495 -31.14 -0.08 36.75
N GLU A 496 -31.97 -0.79 36.01
CA GLU A 496 -32.46 -0.31 34.73
C GLU A 496 -33.46 0.85 34.92
N ILE A 497 -33.36 1.88 34.09
CA ILE A 497 -34.30 3.00 34.09
C ILE A 497 -35.55 2.60 33.30
N GLY A 498 -36.61 2.28 34.01
CA GLY A 498 -37.85 1.81 33.38
C GLY A 498 -37.62 0.52 32.56
N SER A 499 -37.93 0.56 31.29
CA SER A 499 -37.66 -0.53 30.32
C SER A 499 -36.78 -0.02 29.16
N SER A 500 -35.87 0.91 29.43
CA SER A 500 -35.05 1.57 28.40
C SER A 500 -33.82 0.78 27.98
N GLY A 501 -33.44 -0.26 28.71
CA GLY A 501 -32.18 -0.94 28.57
C GLY A 501 -30.98 -0.15 29.11
N THR A 502 -31.21 1.01 29.75
CA THR A 502 -30.18 1.93 30.22
C THR A 502 -30.03 1.86 31.74
N GLY A 503 -28.84 1.88 32.25
CA GLY A 503 -28.51 1.84 33.67
C GLY A 503 -28.72 3.19 34.37
N SER A 504 -29.15 3.13 35.62
CA SER A 504 -29.45 4.32 36.45
C SER A 504 -28.22 5.08 36.93
N THR A 505 -27.02 4.52 36.77
CA THR A 505 -25.77 5.11 37.23
C THR A 505 -24.83 5.31 36.02
N SER A 506 -24.34 6.53 35.87
CA SER A 506 -23.39 6.84 34.78
C SER A 506 -22.07 6.03 34.92
N PHE A 507 -21.51 5.58 33.82
CA PHE A 507 -20.20 4.96 33.81
C PHE A 507 -19.12 6.04 33.65
N VAL A 508 -18.30 6.21 34.68
CA VAL A 508 -17.28 7.26 34.75
C VAL A 508 -15.94 6.70 34.31
N ILE A 509 -15.41 7.22 33.21
CA ILE A 509 -14.07 6.92 32.70
C ILE A 509 -13.06 7.86 33.37
N ASN A 510 -13.31 9.17 33.29
CA ASN A 510 -12.63 10.22 34.07
C ASN A 510 -13.55 11.45 34.18
N GLU A 511 -13.08 12.55 34.77
CA GLU A 511 -13.87 13.76 35.02
C GLU A 511 -14.51 14.39 33.78
N ASN A 512 -13.87 14.22 32.58
CA ASN A 512 -14.28 14.79 31.31
C ASN A 512 -14.90 13.76 30.35
N ASN A 513 -14.87 12.47 30.69
CA ASN A 513 -15.34 11.37 29.86
C ASN A 513 -16.30 10.49 30.67
N ILE A 514 -17.58 10.67 30.44
CA ILE A 514 -18.65 10.00 31.18
C ILE A 514 -19.71 9.50 30.21
N ASP A 515 -20.00 8.22 30.29
CA ASP A 515 -21.16 7.61 29.65
C ASP A 515 -22.37 7.76 30.62
N ARG A 516 -23.26 8.65 30.28
CA ARG A 516 -24.42 8.97 31.14
C ARG A 516 -25.59 8.01 31.01
N HIS A 517 -25.57 7.21 29.95
CA HIS A 517 -26.65 6.28 29.58
C HIS A 517 -26.11 4.86 29.30
N PRO A 518 -25.30 4.26 30.21
CA PRO A 518 -24.67 2.96 29.96
C PRO A 518 -25.74 1.88 29.74
N LEU A 519 -25.50 1.00 28.79
CA LEU A 519 -26.42 -0.08 28.45
C LEU A 519 -26.34 -1.23 29.47
N MET A 520 -27.48 -1.79 29.85
CA MET A 520 -27.59 -2.93 30.77
C MET A 520 -27.41 -4.29 30.10
N GLY A 521 -27.53 -4.35 28.78
CA GLY A 521 -27.32 -5.51 27.94
C GLY A 521 -26.50 -5.16 26.68
N PHE A 522 -26.06 -6.17 25.99
CA PHE A 522 -25.33 -5.97 24.73
C PHE A 522 -26.10 -5.03 23.80
N ALA A 523 -25.40 -4.11 23.18
CA ALA A 523 -25.93 -3.41 22.03
C ALA A 523 -26.20 -4.48 20.96
N ILE A 524 -27.47 -4.88 20.84
CA ILE A 524 -27.87 -5.85 19.83
C ILE A 524 -27.65 -5.16 18.49
N ILE A 525 -26.65 -5.59 17.76
CA ILE A 525 -26.64 -5.38 16.31
C ILE A 525 -27.89 -6.10 15.84
N PRO A 526 -28.88 -5.44 15.20
CA PRO A 526 -29.94 -6.17 14.55
C PRO A 526 -29.24 -7.03 13.50
N GLU A 527 -29.00 -8.30 13.81
CA GLU A 527 -28.77 -9.26 12.75
C GLU A 527 -29.92 -9.01 11.78
N PHE A 528 -29.62 -8.59 10.56
CA PHE A 528 -30.60 -8.69 9.49
C PHE A 528 -31.08 -10.11 9.57
N SER A 529 -32.27 -10.27 10.17
CA SER A 529 -32.77 -11.60 10.47
C SER A 529 -32.66 -12.36 9.16
N SER A 530 -32.00 -13.52 9.18
CA SER A 530 -31.81 -14.39 8.01
C SER A 530 -33.14 -14.58 7.26
N TRP A 531 -34.27 -14.33 7.89
CA TRP A 531 -35.60 -14.25 7.33
C TRP A 531 -35.82 -13.08 6.37
N ILE A 532 -35.21 -11.91 6.56
CA ILE A 532 -35.33 -10.77 5.63
C ILE A 532 -34.53 -11.06 4.36
N ILE A 533 -33.35 -11.65 4.49
CA ILE A 533 -32.54 -12.10 3.34
C ILE A 533 -33.27 -13.24 2.61
N LEU A 534 -33.86 -14.20 3.37
CA LEU A 534 -34.66 -15.28 2.77
C LEU A 534 -35.89 -14.74 2.06
N LEU A 535 -36.58 -13.74 2.65
CA LEU A 535 -37.75 -13.08 2.06
C LEU A 535 -37.37 -12.30 0.79
N ALA A 536 -36.25 -11.58 0.81
CA ALA A 536 -35.73 -10.86 -0.36
C ALA A 536 -35.33 -11.83 -1.50
N LEU A 537 -34.65 -12.92 -1.16
CA LEU A 537 -34.36 -14.00 -2.13
C LEU A 537 -35.63 -14.65 -2.68
N LEU A 538 -36.63 -14.91 -1.83
CA LEU A 538 -37.91 -15.47 -2.27
C LEU A 538 -38.67 -14.54 -3.22
N ILE A 539 -38.62 -13.23 -2.95
CA ILE A 539 -39.22 -12.20 -3.82
C ILE A 539 -38.48 -12.15 -5.17
N ILE A 540 -37.15 -12.20 -5.16
CA ILE A 540 -36.35 -12.21 -6.40
C ILE A 540 -36.63 -13.47 -7.23
N VAL A 541 -36.68 -14.65 -6.58
CA VAL A 541 -36.99 -15.91 -7.26
C VAL A 541 -38.42 -15.89 -7.85
N THR A 542 -39.38 -15.37 -7.09
CA THR A 542 -40.77 -15.26 -7.61
C THR A 542 -40.86 -14.28 -8.77
N LEU A 543 -40.16 -13.16 -8.75
CA LEU A 543 -40.13 -12.21 -9.88
C LEU A 543 -39.45 -12.81 -11.12
N VAL A 544 -38.40 -13.58 -10.96
CA VAL A 544 -37.72 -14.29 -12.04
C VAL A 544 -38.63 -15.36 -12.64
N VAL A 545 -39.33 -16.15 -11.81
CA VAL A 545 -40.31 -17.16 -12.30
C VAL A 545 -41.49 -16.53 -13.04
N VAL A 546 -42.00 -15.39 -12.55
CA VAL A 546 -43.06 -14.63 -13.23
C VAL A 546 -42.57 -14.06 -14.58
N ALA A 547 -41.33 -13.57 -14.61
CA ALA A 547 -40.74 -13.05 -15.86
C ALA A 547 -40.52 -14.16 -16.91
N ILE A 548 -40.11 -15.35 -16.47
CA ILE A 548 -39.94 -16.52 -17.36
C ILE A 548 -41.30 -17.01 -17.88
N ARG A 549 -42.32 -17.07 -17.03
CA ARG A 549 -43.68 -17.45 -17.47
C ARG A 549 -44.28 -16.48 -18.51
N LYS A 550 -44.08 -15.16 -18.32
CA LYS A 550 -44.51 -14.15 -19.29
C LYS A 550 -43.81 -14.23 -20.65
N LYS A 551 -42.59 -14.78 -20.70
CA LYS A 551 -41.86 -15.02 -21.96
C LYS A 551 -42.30 -16.30 -22.68
N GLY A 552 -42.94 -17.25 -21.97
CA GLY A 552 -43.45 -18.50 -22.55
C GLY A 552 -44.82 -18.38 -23.20
N ASP A 553 -45.57 -17.28 -22.96
CA ASP A 553 -46.94 -17.08 -23.44
C ASP A 553 -47.02 -16.18 -24.70
N CYS A 554 -45.92 -15.97 -25.44
CA CYS A 554 -46.01 -15.38 -26.78
C CYS A 554 -46.35 -16.46 -27.79
N PRO A 555 -47.53 -16.41 -28.47
CA PRO A 555 -47.86 -17.34 -29.54
C PRO A 555 -46.91 -17.12 -30.74
N PRO A 556 -46.55 -18.19 -31.46
CA PRO A 556 -45.75 -18.06 -32.68
C PRO A 556 -46.57 -17.33 -33.74
N GLY A 557 -46.09 -16.16 -34.15
CA GLY A 557 -46.54 -15.41 -35.27
C GLY A 557 -45.66 -15.66 -36.50
#